data_5aeeb22d692efbdd1474204dc1b37830
#
_entry.id   5aeeb22d692efbdd1474204dc1b37830
#
_cell.length_a   1.000
_cell.length_b   1.000
_cell.length_c   1.000
_cell.angle_alpha   90.00
_cell.angle_beta   90.00
_cell.angle_gamma   90.00
#
_symmetry.space_group_name_H-M   'P 1'
#
loop_
_entity.id
_entity.type
_entity.pdbx_description
1 polymer ?
#
loop_
_entity_poly.entity_id
_entity_poly.type
_entity_poly.pdbx_seq_one_letter_code
_entity_poly.pdbx_strand_id
1 'polypeptide(L)'
;MKAITGEEVFIQDQLFATLDTTIRSVSVNRTHKFLLSDTVGFIRKLPHHLVASFRSTLKEVIEADLLLIVLDASSPQIMEHMETIKAVLKEFKADQQERLVVLNKIDLIKGSARMAYLKRIFPEGVLISAQNHYRIDQLVKNITKLMDKRAKTVDLFFSYEQGKELAVAQAGVEVLEQSIDEDGIHLKIRGSPHRINQILIASGK
;
A
#
# COMPACT_ATOMS: atom_id res chain seq x y z
N MET A 1 5.45 9.23 -3.88
CA MET A 1 5.99 8.11 -4.67
C MET A 1 7.51 8.17 -4.81
N LYS A 2 8.13 9.17 -5.44
CA LYS A 2 9.60 9.29 -5.68
C LYS A 2 10.47 8.95 -4.44
N ALA A 3 10.12 9.46 -3.26
CA ALA A 3 10.89 9.23 -2.04
C ALA A 3 10.95 7.75 -1.59
N ILE A 4 10.01 6.92 -2.00
CA ILE A 4 9.96 5.49 -1.66
C ILE A 4 10.60 4.64 -2.75
N THR A 5 10.37 4.98 -4.04
CA THR A 5 10.82 4.18 -5.18
C THR A 5 12.23 4.51 -5.63
N GLY A 6 12.73 5.70 -5.30
CA GLY A 6 14.02 6.24 -5.82
C GLY A 6 13.98 6.62 -7.30
N GLU A 7 12.89 6.37 -8.00
CA GLU A 7 12.75 6.70 -9.43
C GLU A 7 12.35 8.15 -9.65
N GLU A 8 12.77 8.73 -10.77
CA GLU A 8 12.30 10.06 -11.17
C GLU A 8 10.83 9.99 -11.57
N VAL A 9 10.00 10.69 -10.81
CA VAL A 9 8.59 10.89 -11.09
C VAL A 9 8.40 12.36 -11.45
N PHE A 10 7.63 12.63 -12.50
CA PHE A 10 7.27 13.98 -12.87
C PHE A 10 6.43 14.61 -11.74
N ILE A 11 7.01 15.57 -11.05
CA ILE A 11 6.36 16.26 -9.93
C ILE A 11 5.92 17.62 -10.44
N GLN A 12 4.63 17.85 -10.49
CA GLN A 12 4.07 19.19 -10.71
C GLN A 12 3.27 19.62 -9.47
N ASP A 13 3.41 20.88 -9.13
CA ASP A 13 2.61 21.53 -8.07
C ASP A 13 1.28 22.04 -8.67
N GLN A 14 0.59 21.15 -9.38
CA GLN A 14 -0.69 21.42 -10.05
C GLN A 14 -1.77 20.45 -9.58
N LEU A 15 -2.99 20.96 -9.50
CA LEU A 15 -4.17 20.13 -9.30
C LEU A 15 -4.28 19.17 -10.50
N PHE A 16 -4.55 17.88 -10.23
CA PHE A 16 -4.58 16.81 -11.25
C PHE A 16 -3.23 16.50 -11.93
N ALA A 17 -2.11 16.68 -11.22
CA ALA A 17 -0.80 16.32 -11.76
C ALA A 17 -0.70 14.82 -12.14
N THR A 18 -1.55 13.97 -11.57
CA THR A 18 -1.67 12.56 -11.90
C THR A 18 -3.08 12.30 -12.44
N LEU A 19 -3.21 12.16 -13.76
CA LEU A 19 -4.47 11.79 -14.44
C LEU A 19 -4.54 10.27 -14.66
N ASP A 20 -3.40 9.63 -14.91
CA ASP A 20 -3.29 8.19 -15.09
C ASP A 20 -2.59 7.58 -13.87
N THR A 21 -3.14 6.47 -13.39
CA THR A 21 -2.56 5.74 -12.27
C THR A 21 -1.15 5.28 -12.61
N THR A 22 -0.19 5.64 -11.79
CA THR A 22 1.19 5.17 -11.94
C THR A 22 1.47 4.08 -10.92
N ILE A 23 1.72 2.86 -11.40
CA ILE A 23 2.08 1.73 -10.56
C ILE A 23 3.59 1.53 -10.58
N ARG A 24 4.22 1.41 -9.41
CA ARG A 24 5.64 1.15 -9.24
C ARG A 24 5.89 -0.02 -8.30
N SER A 25 6.87 -0.85 -8.65
CA SER A 25 7.31 -1.93 -7.78
C SER A 25 8.35 -1.39 -6.78
N VAL A 26 8.14 -1.68 -5.50
CA VAL A 26 9.06 -1.35 -4.42
C VAL A 26 9.60 -2.65 -3.85
N SER A 27 10.93 -2.83 -3.91
CA SER A 27 11.62 -3.95 -3.28
C SER A 27 12.31 -3.45 -2.02
N VAL A 28 11.84 -3.89 -0.85
CA VAL A 28 12.43 -3.50 0.45
C VAL A 28 13.62 -4.39 0.78
N ASN A 29 13.48 -5.68 0.48
CA ASN A 29 14.54 -6.70 0.64
C ASN A 29 14.22 -7.88 -0.29
N ARG A 30 14.91 -9.02 -0.12
CA ARG A 30 14.70 -10.21 -0.96
C ARG A 30 13.30 -10.82 -0.82
N THR A 31 12.64 -10.62 0.32
CA THR A 31 11.35 -11.25 0.67
C THR A 31 10.16 -10.30 0.59
N HIS A 32 10.39 -8.99 0.73
CA HIS A 32 9.33 -7.99 0.73
C HIS A 32 9.36 -7.14 -0.53
N LYS A 33 8.36 -7.36 -1.36
CA LYS A 33 8.10 -6.59 -2.58
C LYS A 33 6.62 -6.23 -2.62
N PHE A 34 6.31 -4.98 -2.92
CA PHE A 34 4.94 -4.52 -3.09
C PHE A 34 4.81 -3.55 -4.27
N LEU A 35 3.59 -3.42 -4.75
CA LEU A 35 3.24 -2.43 -5.76
C LEU A 35 2.73 -1.18 -5.05
N LEU A 36 3.28 -0.03 -5.41
CA LEU A 36 2.82 1.27 -4.96
C LEU A 36 2.12 1.96 -6.11
N SER A 37 0.81 2.18 -5.95
CA SER A 37 -0.01 2.91 -6.92
C SER A 37 -0.20 4.35 -6.46
N ASP A 38 0.06 5.31 -7.35
CA ASP A 38 -0.25 6.72 -7.13
C ASP A 38 -1.61 7.02 -7.76
N THR A 39 -2.50 7.55 -6.95
CA THR A 39 -3.85 7.92 -7.39
C THR A 39 -3.97 9.43 -7.54
N VAL A 40 -5.03 9.87 -8.19
CA VAL A 40 -5.34 11.30 -8.30
C VAL A 40 -5.50 11.91 -6.90
N GLY A 41 -4.86 13.06 -6.65
CA GLY A 41 -4.99 13.78 -5.39
C GLY A 41 -6.45 14.13 -5.07
N PHE A 42 -6.92 13.83 -3.86
CA PHE A 42 -8.25 14.22 -3.41
C PHE A 42 -8.36 15.73 -3.32
N ILE A 43 -9.25 16.31 -4.14
CA ILE A 43 -9.48 17.75 -4.18
C ILE A 43 -10.74 18.07 -3.38
N ARG A 44 -10.69 19.20 -2.66
CA ARG A 44 -11.88 19.83 -2.10
C ARG A 44 -12.95 19.98 -3.19
N LYS A 45 -14.14 19.37 -3.00
CA LYS A 45 -15.26 19.40 -3.92
C LYS A 45 -14.94 18.76 -5.28
N LEU A 46 -14.76 17.42 -5.30
CA LEU A 46 -14.88 16.68 -6.58
C LEU A 46 -16.30 16.96 -7.13
N PRO A 47 -16.41 17.58 -8.32
CA PRO A 47 -17.71 17.75 -8.95
C PRO A 47 -18.33 16.38 -9.23
N HIS A 48 -19.59 16.17 -8.89
CA HIS A 48 -20.27 14.88 -9.03
C HIS A 48 -20.19 14.28 -10.45
N HIS A 49 -20.06 15.11 -11.47
CA HIS A 49 -19.88 14.66 -12.86
C HIS A 49 -18.50 14.05 -13.16
N LEU A 50 -17.47 14.35 -12.35
CA LEU A 50 -16.14 13.74 -12.49
C LEU A 50 -16.03 12.39 -11.75
N VAL A 51 -16.91 12.09 -10.82
CA VAL A 51 -16.92 10.79 -10.08
C VAL A 51 -17.01 9.61 -11.04
N ALA A 52 -17.76 9.75 -12.14
CA ALA A 52 -17.86 8.68 -13.16
C ALA A 52 -16.53 8.44 -13.90
N SER A 53 -15.76 9.49 -14.19
CA SER A 53 -14.45 9.40 -14.85
C SER A 53 -13.36 8.84 -13.92
N PHE A 54 -13.51 9.00 -12.59
CA PHE A 54 -12.58 8.48 -11.59
C PHE A 54 -12.88 7.05 -11.14
N ARG A 55 -13.98 6.43 -11.63
CA ARG A 55 -14.33 5.05 -11.23
C ARG A 55 -13.23 4.03 -11.52
N SER A 56 -12.48 4.18 -12.63
CA SER A 56 -11.36 3.30 -12.96
C SER A 56 -10.20 3.46 -11.98
N THR A 57 -9.83 4.69 -11.64
CA THR A 57 -8.76 5.01 -10.69
C THR A 57 -9.13 4.61 -9.25
N LEU A 58 -10.42 4.69 -8.91
CA LEU A 58 -10.94 4.31 -7.61
C LEU A 58 -11.10 2.79 -7.44
N LYS A 59 -11.15 2.03 -8.54
CA LYS A 59 -11.10 0.57 -8.48
C LYS A 59 -9.81 0.09 -7.79
N GLU A 60 -8.69 0.73 -8.07
CA GLU A 60 -7.42 0.44 -7.42
C GLU A 60 -7.44 0.71 -5.91
N VAL A 61 -8.17 1.74 -5.47
CA VAL A 61 -8.37 2.02 -4.04
C VAL A 61 -9.13 0.87 -3.38
N ILE A 62 -10.16 0.33 -4.06
CA ILE A 62 -10.97 -0.78 -3.54
C ILE A 62 -10.17 -2.09 -3.52
N GLU A 63 -9.29 -2.31 -4.49
CA GLU A 63 -8.50 -3.53 -4.64
C GLU A 63 -7.18 -3.51 -3.85
N ALA A 64 -6.78 -2.35 -3.32
CA ALA A 64 -5.54 -2.21 -2.56
C ALA A 64 -5.56 -3.02 -1.25
N ASP A 65 -4.46 -3.70 -0.94
CA ASP A 65 -4.27 -4.39 0.34
C ASP A 65 -4.09 -3.41 1.51
N LEU A 66 -3.50 -2.23 1.25
CA LEU A 66 -3.22 -1.18 2.23
C LEU A 66 -3.37 0.19 1.58
N LEU A 67 -4.10 1.08 2.23
CA LEU A 67 -4.23 2.48 1.82
C LEU A 67 -3.24 3.36 2.57
N LEU A 68 -2.47 4.15 1.85
CA LEU A 68 -1.64 5.21 2.43
C LEU A 68 -2.39 6.54 2.35
N ILE A 69 -2.89 7.04 3.47
CA ILE A 69 -3.53 8.36 3.55
C ILE A 69 -2.45 9.40 3.81
N VAL A 70 -2.04 10.11 2.76
CA VAL A 70 -0.98 11.13 2.84
C VAL A 70 -1.58 12.50 3.07
N LEU A 71 -1.27 13.08 4.23
CA LEU A 71 -1.74 14.40 4.65
C LEU A 71 -0.57 15.39 4.75
N ASP A 72 -0.83 16.64 4.38
CA ASP A 72 0.11 17.74 4.62
C ASP A 72 0.07 18.11 6.11
N ALA A 73 1.13 17.78 6.85
CA ALA A 73 1.25 18.01 8.27
C ALA A 73 1.32 19.51 8.65
N SER A 74 1.74 20.36 7.71
CA SER A 74 1.81 21.82 7.89
C SER A 74 0.44 22.50 7.73
N SER A 75 -0.50 21.85 7.03
CA SER A 75 -1.82 22.42 6.76
C SER A 75 -2.64 22.65 8.02
N PRO A 76 -3.17 23.86 8.25
CA PRO A 76 -4.09 24.12 9.36
C PRO A 76 -5.41 23.34 9.23
N GLN A 77 -5.76 22.93 8.00
CA GLN A 77 -7.00 22.24 7.65
C GLN A 77 -6.85 20.71 7.58
N ILE A 78 -5.81 20.16 8.21
CA ILE A 78 -5.51 18.72 8.15
C ILE A 78 -6.69 17.84 8.57
N MET A 79 -7.48 18.27 9.55
CA MET A 79 -8.67 17.54 10.00
C MET A 79 -9.79 17.54 8.97
N GLU A 80 -10.04 18.69 8.32
CA GLU A 80 -11.03 18.77 7.23
C GLU A 80 -10.63 17.88 6.06
N HIS A 81 -9.33 17.84 5.72
CA HIS A 81 -8.82 16.95 4.69
C HIS A 81 -9.03 15.49 5.06
N MET A 82 -8.78 15.10 6.30
CA MET A 82 -8.99 13.74 6.77
C MET A 82 -10.48 13.33 6.71
N GLU A 83 -11.38 14.22 7.13
CA GLU A 83 -12.83 13.94 7.07
C GLU A 83 -13.32 13.85 5.62
N THR A 84 -12.80 14.67 4.71
CA THR A 84 -13.09 14.57 3.28
C THR A 84 -12.66 13.21 2.72
N ILE A 85 -11.45 12.76 3.03
CA ILE A 85 -10.95 11.45 2.60
C ILE A 85 -11.80 10.31 3.15
N LYS A 86 -12.17 10.36 4.44
CA LYS A 86 -13.06 9.36 5.05
C LYS A 86 -14.42 9.29 4.36
N ALA A 87 -15.02 10.45 4.04
CA ALA A 87 -16.31 10.52 3.35
C ALA A 87 -16.22 9.86 1.96
N VAL A 88 -15.16 10.14 1.20
CA VAL A 88 -14.92 9.54 -0.10
C VAL A 88 -14.70 8.02 0.02
N LEU A 89 -13.86 7.57 0.94
CA LEU A 89 -13.64 6.13 1.16
C LEU A 89 -14.95 5.40 1.51
N LYS A 90 -15.82 6.02 2.29
CA LYS A 90 -17.14 5.47 2.64
C LYS A 90 -18.06 5.39 1.42
N GLU A 91 -18.08 6.42 0.58
CA GLU A 91 -18.86 6.44 -0.68
C GLU A 91 -18.48 5.27 -1.59
N PHE A 92 -17.19 4.93 -1.65
CA PHE A 92 -16.67 3.83 -2.46
C PHE A 92 -16.59 2.48 -1.73
N LYS A 93 -17.17 2.37 -0.52
CA LYS A 93 -17.16 1.16 0.32
C LYS A 93 -15.75 0.65 0.63
N ALA A 94 -14.78 1.57 0.69
CA ALA A 94 -13.38 1.31 1.04
C ALA A 94 -13.03 1.74 2.47
N ASP A 95 -14.04 2.07 3.28
CA ASP A 95 -13.89 2.54 4.67
C ASP A 95 -13.45 1.45 5.65
N GLN A 96 -13.58 0.17 5.25
CA GLN A 96 -13.14 -0.97 6.04
C GLN A 96 -11.70 -1.43 5.71
N GLN A 97 -11.06 -0.83 4.70
CA GLN A 97 -9.71 -1.21 4.33
C GLN A 97 -8.68 -0.76 5.36
N GLU A 98 -7.63 -1.58 5.48
CA GLU A 98 -6.45 -1.23 6.28
C GLU A 98 -5.83 0.05 5.73
N ARG A 99 -5.48 0.96 6.63
CA ARG A 99 -4.93 2.26 6.25
C ARG A 99 -3.81 2.69 7.18
N LEU A 100 -2.83 3.35 6.60
CA LEU A 100 -1.74 3.99 7.31
C LEU A 100 -1.79 5.49 7.03
N VAL A 101 -1.90 6.30 8.09
CA VAL A 101 -1.85 7.75 7.96
C VAL A 101 -0.40 8.21 7.90
N VAL A 102 -0.06 8.93 6.84
CA VAL A 102 1.27 9.50 6.60
C VAL A 102 1.19 11.02 6.68
N LEU A 103 1.85 11.59 7.66
CA LEU A 103 1.91 13.03 7.90
C LEU A 103 3.17 13.57 7.23
N ASN A 104 3.03 14.04 5.99
CA ASN A 104 4.13 14.52 5.16
C ASN A 104 4.38 16.01 5.37
N LYS A 105 5.50 16.51 4.86
CA LYS A 105 5.96 17.91 4.91
C LYS A 105 6.23 18.41 6.34
N ILE A 106 6.75 17.54 7.21
CA ILE A 106 7.11 17.95 8.59
C ILE A 106 8.25 18.96 8.63
N ASP A 107 9.03 19.08 7.57
CA ASP A 107 10.06 20.10 7.35
C ASP A 107 9.50 21.53 7.35
N LEU A 108 8.22 21.70 7.02
CA LEU A 108 7.53 23.00 7.05
C LEU A 108 6.95 23.35 8.43
N ILE A 109 6.99 22.42 9.39
CA ILE A 109 6.44 22.65 10.72
C ILE A 109 7.41 23.46 11.57
N LYS A 110 6.94 24.63 12.03
CA LYS A 110 7.67 25.47 12.97
C LYS A 110 7.16 25.22 14.40
N GLY A 111 8.06 24.80 15.29
CA GLY A 111 7.78 24.63 16.72
C GLY A 111 7.24 23.25 17.13
N SER A 112 7.42 22.95 18.44
CA SER A 112 7.09 21.65 19.03
C SER A 112 5.58 21.43 19.28
N ALA A 113 4.83 22.52 19.47
CA ALA A 113 3.39 22.45 19.77
C ALA A 113 2.58 21.78 18.64
N ARG A 114 2.89 22.10 17.38
CA ARG A 114 2.24 21.47 16.22
C ARG A 114 2.55 19.99 16.14
N MET A 115 3.80 19.60 16.39
CA MET A 115 4.22 18.20 16.41
C MET A 115 3.52 17.42 17.53
N ALA A 116 3.40 17.99 18.72
CA ALA A 116 2.67 17.37 19.84
C ALA A 116 1.18 17.20 19.52
N TYR A 117 0.56 18.21 18.91
CA TYR A 117 -0.82 18.14 18.43
C TYR A 117 -1.02 17.00 17.45
N LEU A 118 -0.19 16.90 16.40
CA LEU A 118 -0.29 15.85 15.38
C LEU A 118 -0.13 14.45 15.97
N LYS A 119 0.82 14.24 16.88
CA LYS A 119 1.00 12.97 17.58
C LYS A 119 -0.20 12.58 18.44
N ARG A 120 -0.88 13.55 19.03
CA ARG A 120 -2.09 13.31 19.82
C ARG A 120 -3.29 12.91 18.95
N ILE A 121 -3.46 13.57 17.79
CA ILE A 121 -4.61 13.33 16.90
C ILE A 121 -4.40 12.10 16.03
N PHE A 122 -3.16 11.84 15.63
CA PHE A 122 -2.77 10.69 14.81
C PHE A 122 -1.68 9.86 15.52
N PRO A 123 -2.03 9.15 16.61
CA PRO A 123 -1.04 8.43 17.43
C PRO A 123 -0.25 7.38 16.65
N GLU A 124 -0.87 6.74 15.68
CA GLU A 124 -0.24 5.76 14.79
C GLU A 124 0.26 6.37 13.46
N GLY A 125 0.11 7.68 13.30
CA GLY A 125 0.53 8.39 12.08
C GLY A 125 2.04 8.44 11.93
N VAL A 126 2.53 8.17 10.73
CA VAL A 126 3.95 8.24 10.40
C VAL A 126 4.31 9.62 9.92
N LEU A 127 5.14 10.31 10.68
CA LEU A 127 5.62 11.66 10.39
C LEU A 127 6.86 11.59 9.48
N ILE A 128 6.78 12.19 8.29
CA ILE A 128 7.86 12.16 7.29
C ILE A 128 8.08 13.54 6.63
N SER A 129 9.23 13.70 6.00
CA SER A 129 9.43 14.68 4.92
C SER A 129 9.88 13.93 3.67
N ALA A 130 9.00 13.81 2.70
CA ALA A 130 9.31 13.19 1.42
C ALA A 130 10.34 14.01 0.63
N GLN A 131 10.32 15.33 0.75
CA GLN A 131 11.26 16.23 0.08
C GLN A 131 12.68 16.06 0.63
N ASN A 132 12.85 15.94 1.93
CA ASN A 132 14.15 15.82 2.60
C ASN A 132 14.54 14.37 2.87
N HIS A 133 13.80 13.40 2.33
CA HIS A 133 13.98 11.95 2.57
C HIS A 133 14.03 11.58 4.07
N TYR A 134 13.40 12.39 4.93
CA TYR A 134 13.41 12.17 6.37
C TYR A 134 12.35 11.13 6.79
N ARG A 135 12.79 10.08 7.49
CA ARG A 135 11.99 8.96 8.02
C ARG A 135 11.22 8.15 6.96
N ILE A 136 11.71 8.12 5.72
CA ILE A 136 11.15 7.26 4.67
C ILE A 136 11.35 5.78 4.99
N ASP A 137 12.52 5.42 5.54
CA ASP A 137 12.81 4.07 6.05
C ASP A 137 11.80 3.62 7.12
N GLN A 138 11.42 4.54 8.02
CA GLN A 138 10.39 4.27 9.04
C GLN A 138 9.02 4.04 8.40
N LEU A 139 8.65 4.80 7.37
CA LEU A 139 7.41 4.59 6.62
C LEU A 139 7.41 3.20 5.97
N VAL A 140 8.48 2.84 5.27
CA VAL A 140 8.61 1.53 4.61
C VAL A 140 8.52 0.39 5.64
N LYS A 141 9.18 0.50 6.80
CA LYS A 141 9.08 -0.48 7.89
C LYS A 141 7.64 -0.63 8.41
N ASN A 142 6.89 0.47 8.55
CA ASN A 142 5.49 0.39 8.99
C ASN A 142 4.60 -0.28 7.93
N ILE A 143 4.80 0.04 6.63
CA ILE A 143 4.10 -0.63 5.53
C ILE A 143 4.36 -2.14 5.59
N THR A 144 5.63 -2.56 5.63
CA THR A 144 6.02 -3.97 5.70
C THR A 144 5.39 -4.66 6.90
N LYS A 145 5.45 -4.04 8.09
CA LYS A 145 4.84 -4.59 9.31
C LYS A 145 3.32 -4.81 9.19
N LEU A 146 2.60 -3.88 8.54
CA LEU A 146 1.15 -4.03 8.32
C LEU A 146 0.86 -5.14 7.30
N MET A 147 1.65 -5.23 6.23
CA MET A 147 1.53 -6.32 5.26
C MET A 147 1.80 -7.68 5.90
N ASP A 148 2.82 -7.79 6.76
CA ASP A 148 3.17 -9.03 7.46
C ASP A 148 2.08 -9.50 8.42
N LYS A 149 1.40 -8.58 9.10
CA LYS A 149 0.26 -8.93 9.97
C LYS A 149 -0.89 -9.60 9.20
N ARG A 150 -1.05 -9.29 7.92
CA ARG A 150 -2.10 -9.84 7.05
C ARG A 150 -1.63 -11.05 6.26
N ALA A 151 -0.33 -11.31 6.20
CA ALA A 151 0.21 -12.43 5.46
C ALA A 151 -0.39 -13.75 5.96
N LYS A 152 -0.88 -14.55 5.01
CA LYS A 152 -1.38 -15.89 5.25
C LYS A 152 -0.29 -16.91 5.00
N THR A 153 -0.25 -17.93 5.83
CA THR A 153 0.58 -19.11 5.62
C THR A 153 -0.30 -20.24 5.16
N VAL A 154 0.10 -20.95 4.12
CA VAL A 154 -0.57 -22.13 3.60
C VAL A 154 0.43 -23.24 3.31
N ASP A 155 0.00 -24.47 3.53
CA ASP A 155 0.73 -25.68 3.16
C ASP A 155 0.12 -26.23 1.86
N LEU A 156 0.98 -26.45 0.86
CA LEU A 156 0.60 -26.94 -0.46
C LEU A 156 1.37 -28.22 -0.78
N PHE A 157 0.73 -29.10 -1.52
CA PHE A 157 1.38 -30.30 -2.06
C PHE A 157 1.28 -30.26 -3.57
N PHE A 158 2.36 -30.61 -4.27
CA PHE A 158 2.45 -30.71 -5.71
C PHE A 158 3.04 -32.06 -6.10
N SER A 159 2.36 -32.80 -6.98
CA SER A 159 2.97 -33.99 -7.60
C SER A 159 4.12 -33.56 -8.52
N TYR A 160 5.00 -34.49 -8.87
CA TYR A 160 6.12 -34.22 -9.77
C TYR A 160 5.72 -33.73 -11.17
N GLU A 161 4.47 -34.00 -11.59
CA GLU A 161 3.92 -33.53 -12.86
C GLU A 161 3.50 -32.06 -12.84
N GLN A 162 3.32 -31.47 -11.63
CA GLN A 162 2.81 -30.11 -11.41
C GLN A 162 3.93 -29.05 -11.31
N GLY A 163 4.98 -29.20 -12.10
CA GLY A 163 6.13 -28.29 -12.04
C GLY A 163 5.82 -26.83 -12.38
N LYS A 164 4.83 -26.60 -13.28
CA LYS A 164 4.40 -25.25 -13.63
C LYS A 164 3.64 -24.58 -12.49
N GLU A 165 2.74 -25.30 -11.84
CA GLU A 165 1.96 -24.85 -10.69
C GLU A 165 2.87 -24.56 -9.49
N LEU A 166 3.86 -25.40 -9.25
CA LEU A 166 4.89 -25.20 -8.23
C LEU A 166 5.67 -23.91 -8.47
N ALA A 167 6.12 -23.66 -9.71
CA ALA A 167 6.84 -22.42 -10.05
C ALA A 167 5.97 -21.18 -9.83
N VAL A 168 4.67 -21.25 -10.17
CA VAL A 168 3.69 -20.19 -9.90
C VAL A 168 3.51 -19.99 -8.39
N ALA A 169 3.45 -21.07 -7.62
CA ALA A 169 3.27 -21.03 -6.17
C ALA A 169 4.47 -20.41 -5.44
N GLN A 170 5.68 -20.56 -5.95
CA GLN A 170 6.89 -19.96 -5.37
C GLN A 170 7.07 -18.48 -5.75
N ALA A 171 6.41 -18.01 -6.79
CA ALA A 171 6.58 -16.65 -7.27
C ALA A 171 5.82 -15.63 -6.41
N GLY A 172 6.51 -14.60 -5.91
CA GLY A 172 5.91 -13.47 -5.19
C GLY A 172 5.40 -13.80 -3.78
N VAL A 173 5.96 -14.84 -3.17
CA VAL A 173 5.70 -15.26 -1.77
C VAL A 173 7.01 -15.56 -1.06
N GLU A 174 6.95 -15.67 0.25
CA GLU A 174 8.03 -16.20 1.09
C GLU A 174 7.85 -17.72 1.21
N VAL A 175 8.87 -18.49 0.80
CA VAL A 175 8.91 -19.94 1.02
C VAL A 175 9.49 -20.18 2.39
N LEU A 176 8.66 -20.68 3.33
CA LEU A 176 9.07 -20.97 4.70
C LEU A 176 9.73 -22.33 4.81
N GLU A 177 9.13 -23.33 4.17
CA GLU A 177 9.59 -24.72 4.21
C GLU A 177 9.33 -25.38 2.85
N GLN A 178 10.25 -26.26 2.43
CA GLN A 178 10.06 -27.11 1.27
C GLN A 178 10.65 -28.48 1.59
N SER A 179 9.86 -29.52 1.42
CA SER A 179 10.32 -30.91 1.52
C SER A 179 9.87 -31.71 0.31
N ILE A 180 10.64 -32.73 0.00
CA ILE A 180 10.43 -33.61 -1.14
C ILE A 180 10.36 -35.03 -0.59
N ASP A 181 9.33 -35.79 -0.96
CA ASP A 181 9.15 -37.19 -0.61
C ASP A 181 8.84 -38.04 -1.85
N GLU A 182 8.46 -39.31 -1.69
CA GLU A 182 8.19 -40.22 -2.80
C GLU A 182 6.96 -39.82 -3.61
N ASP A 183 6.01 -39.10 -3.01
CA ASP A 183 4.75 -38.70 -3.61
C ASP A 183 4.82 -37.32 -4.31
N GLY A 184 5.75 -36.43 -3.91
CA GLY A 184 5.88 -35.11 -4.49
C GLY A 184 6.62 -34.08 -3.65
N ILE A 185 6.15 -32.82 -3.72
CA ILE A 185 6.78 -31.67 -3.11
C ILE A 185 5.78 -30.98 -2.16
N HIS A 186 6.12 -30.93 -0.90
CA HIS A 186 5.42 -30.17 0.11
C HIS A 186 6.03 -28.76 0.18
N LEU A 187 5.21 -27.75 0.11
CA LEU A 187 5.61 -26.36 0.10
C LEU A 187 4.80 -25.57 1.10
N LYS A 188 5.47 -24.97 2.09
CA LYS A 188 4.87 -24.03 3.03
C LYS A 188 5.25 -22.62 2.64
N ILE A 189 4.26 -21.84 2.26
CA ILE A 189 4.44 -20.47 1.76
C ILE A 189 3.69 -19.47 2.63
N ARG A 190 4.22 -18.23 2.62
CA ARG A 190 3.61 -17.07 3.27
C ARG A 190 3.53 -15.92 2.29
N GLY A 191 2.37 -15.29 2.20
CA GLY A 191 2.17 -14.17 1.28
C GLY A 191 0.93 -13.35 1.57
N SER A 192 0.69 -12.30 0.78
CA SER A 192 -0.53 -11.51 0.91
C SER A 192 -1.77 -12.37 0.67
N PRO A 193 -2.93 -12.07 1.31
CA PRO A 193 -4.17 -12.81 1.10
C PRO A 193 -4.56 -12.92 -0.38
N HIS A 194 -4.37 -11.83 -1.14
CA HIS A 194 -4.64 -11.79 -2.57
C HIS A 194 -3.75 -12.79 -3.34
N ARG A 195 -2.44 -12.77 -3.08
CA ARG A 195 -1.49 -13.66 -3.75
C ARG A 195 -1.74 -15.13 -3.39
N ILE A 196 -2.00 -15.43 -2.13
CA ILE A 196 -2.34 -16.79 -1.68
C ILE A 196 -3.60 -17.28 -2.39
N ASN A 197 -4.67 -16.46 -2.49
CA ASN A 197 -5.87 -16.84 -3.21
C ASN A 197 -5.61 -17.12 -4.70
N GLN A 198 -4.78 -16.30 -5.37
CA GLN A 198 -4.38 -16.56 -6.77
C GLN A 198 -3.68 -17.93 -6.92
N ILE A 199 -2.77 -18.25 -6.00
CA ILE A 199 -2.05 -19.53 -6.00
C ILE A 199 -3.01 -20.70 -5.79
N LEU A 200 -3.92 -20.61 -4.82
CA LEU A 200 -4.91 -21.66 -4.56
C LEU A 200 -5.80 -21.91 -5.79
N ILE A 201 -6.30 -20.86 -6.44
CA ILE A 201 -7.09 -20.99 -7.67
C ILE A 201 -6.26 -21.63 -8.79
N ALA A 202 -5.03 -21.18 -9.01
CA ALA A 202 -4.15 -21.72 -10.04
C ALA A 202 -3.73 -23.17 -9.79
N SER A 203 -3.71 -23.59 -8.52
CA SER A 203 -3.37 -24.97 -8.09
C SER A 203 -4.60 -25.88 -8.00
N GLY A 204 -5.80 -25.39 -8.32
CA GLY A 204 -7.05 -26.16 -8.22
C GLY A 204 -7.47 -26.50 -6.77
N LYS A 205 -7.04 -25.67 -5.81
CA LYS A 205 -7.24 -25.90 -4.37
C LYS A 205 -8.08 -24.81 -3.73
#